data_2767c9829e3ca68a38c61ffe45b6da44
#
_entry.id   2767c9829e3ca68a38c61ffe45b6da44
#
_cell.length_a   1.000
_cell.length_b   1.000
_cell.length_c   1.000
_cell.angle_alpha   90.00
_cell.angle_beta   90.00
_cell.angle_gamma   90.00
#
_symmetry.space_group_name_H-M   'P 1'
#
loop_
_entity.id
_entity.type
_entity.pdbx_description
1 polymer ?
#
loop_
_entity_poly.entity_id
_entity_poly.type
_entity_poly.pdbx_seq_one_letter_code
_entity_poly.pdbx_strand_id
1 'polypeptide(L)'
;MTERLSDETRGPLLQPLFDNGWALIEDRDAITKTFIFDNFVEAFGWMTKAAIWAEKWNHHPEWRNVYKTVDVVLTTHDVDGLSSLDAKLARKMDSLI
;
A
#
# COMPACT_ATOMS: atom_id res chain seq x y z
N MET A 1 9.86 16.16 -6.47
CA MET A 1 9.99 15.11 -7.48
C MET A 1 10.08 13.74 -6.82
N THR A 2 9.36 12.76 -7.36
CA THR A 2 9.35 11.41 -6.80
C THR A 2 10.61 10.66 -7.19
N GLU A 3 11.22 10.00 -6.22
CA GLU A 3 12.44 9.23 -6.43
C GLU A 3 12.25 7.80 -5.92
N ARG A 4 12.90 6.86 -6.59
CA ARG A 4 12.95 5.48 -6.12
C ARG A 4 13.74 5.43 -4.81
N LEU A 5 13.28 4.60 -3.87
CA LEU A 5 13.97 4.46 -2.58
C LEU A 5 15.38 3.92 -2.77
N SER A 6 16.35 4.57 -2.11
CA SER A 6 17.72 4.09 -2.07
C SER A 6 17.83 2.90 -1.14
N ASP A 7 18.93 2.15 -1.25
CA ASP A 7 19.19 1.02 -0.35
C ASP A 7 19.29 1.50 1.11
N GLU A 8 19.80 2.69 1.33
CA GLU A 8 19.95 3.25 2.68
C GLU A 8 18.63 3.63 3.32
N THR A 9 17.69 4.16 2.53
CA THR A 9 16.38 4.63 3.01
C THR A 9 15.37 3.50 3.13
N ARG A 10 15.50 2.52 2.29
CA ARG A 10 14.54 1.43 2.10
C ARG A 10 14.29 0.67 3.40
N GLY A 11 15.36 0.24 4.07
CA GLY A 11 15.25 -0.55 5.30
C GLY A 11 14.49 0.18 6.40
N PRO A 12 14.97 1.35 6.86
CA PRO A 12 14.27 2.08 7.92
C PRO A 12 12.84 2.47 7.58
N LEU A 13 12.56 2.78 6.31
CA LEU A 13 11.23 3.21 5.91
C LEU A 13 10.25 2.04 5.80
N LEU A 14 10.70 0.90 5.31
CA LEU A 14 9.84 -0.25 5.04
C LEU A 14 9.72 -1.21 6.22
N GLN A 15 10.72 -1.28 7.11
CA GLN A 15 10.71 -2.24 8.20
C GLN A 15 9.45 -2.14 9.08
N PRO A 16 9.00 -0.94 9.49
CA PRO A 16 7.76 -0.85 10.27
C PRO A 16 6.54 -1.41 9.53
N LEU A 17 6.53 -1.30 8.20
CA LEU A 17 5.46 -1.85 7.39
C LEU A 17 5.54 -3.38 7.35
N PHE A 18 6.74 -3.93 7.21
CA PHE A 18 6.94 -5.38 7.25
C PHE A 18 6.50 -5.94 8.60
N ASP A 19 6.79 -5.23 9.68
CA ASP A 19 6.37 -5.63 11.03
C ASP A 19 4.85 -5.62 11.17
N ASN A 20 4.16 -4.88 10.32
CA ASN A 20 2.71 -4.74 10.34
C ASN A 20 2.00 -5.51 9.21
N GLY A 21 2.67 -6.48 8.61
CA GLY A 21 2.04 -7.40 7.67
C GLY A 21 2.27 -7.11 6.20
N TRP A 22 2.99 -6.03 5.84
CA TRP A 22 3.38 -5.79 4.47
C TRP A 22 4.58 -6.65 4.10
N ALA A 23 4.72 -6.99 2.83
CA ALA A 23 5.84 -7.80 2.34
C ALA A 23 6.26 -7.32 0.96
N LEU A 24 7.53 -7.55 0.63
CA LEU A 24 8.00 -7.33 -0.74
C LEU A 24 7.44 -8.42 -1.66
N ILE A 25 7.13 -8.03 -2.88
CA ILE A 25 6.78 -8.98 -3.93
C ILE A 25 8.08 -9.52 -4.53
N GLU A 26 8.09 -10.81 -4.87
CA GLU A 26 9.32 -11.49 -5.28
C GLU A 26 9.90 -10.97 -6.59
N ASP A 27 9.05 -10.66 -7.58
CA ASP A 27 9.48 -10.34 -8.94
C ASP A 27 9.22 -8.88 -9.34
N ARG A 28 8.85 -8.03 -8.38
CA ARG A 28 8.61 -6.60 -8.63
C ARG A 28 9.13 -5.80 -7.44
N ASP A 29 9.58 -4.57 -7.68
CA ASP A 29 9.89 -3.64 -6.61
C ASP A 29 8.59 -2.99 -6.12
N ALA A 30 7.88 -3.73 -5.28
CA ALA A 30 6.54 -3.38 -4.80
C ALA A 30 6.31 -4.04 -3.45
N ILE A 31 5.37 -3.48 -2.66
CA ILE A 31 4.93 -4.10 -1.42
C ILE A 31 3.47 -4.52 -1.52
N THR A 32 3.11 -5.54 -0.76
CA THR A 32 1.76 -6.09 -0.78
C THR A 32 1.29 -6.42 0.64
N LYS A 33 -0.02 -6.32 0.83
CA LYS A 33 -0.68 -6.75 2.06
C LYS A 33 -2.10 -7.16 1.72
N THR A 34 -2.59 -8.20 2.40
CA THR A 34 -3.97 -8.64 2.30
C THR A 34 -4.72 -8.19 3.56
N PHE A 35 -5.80 -7.45 3.36
CA PHE A 35 -6.67 -6.99 4.44
C PHE A 35 -7.92 -7.85 4.46
N ILE A 36 -8.31 -8.36 5.63
CA ILE A 36 -9.50 -9.17 5.79
C ILE A 36 -10.42 -8.48 6.79
N PHE A 37 -11.67 -8.28 6.39
CA PHE A 37 -12.67 -7.57 7.18
C PHE A 37 -13.78 -8.53 7.64
N ASP A 38 -14.76 -8.02 8.38
CA ASP A 38 -15.86 -8.86 8.87
C ASP A 38 -16.85 -9.22 7.76
N ASN A 39 -17.00 -8.31 6.77
CA ASN A 39 -17.95 -8.49 5.68
C ASN A 39 -17.59 -7.56 4.52
N PHE A 40 -18.38 -7.64 3.44
CA PHE A 40 -18.14 -6.85 2.25
C PHE A 40 -18.32 -5.34 2.49
N VAL A 41 -19.30 -4.97 3.30
CA VAL A 41 -19.54 -3.53 3.57
C VAL A 41 -18.35 -2.92 4.29
N GLU A 42 -17.78 -3.63 5.26
CA GLU A 42 -16.59 -3.17 5.97
C GLU A 42 -15.39 -3.08 5.02
N ALA A 43 -15.21 -4.07 4.16
CA ALA A 43 -14.13 -4.07 3.17
C ALA A 43 -14.27 -2.88 2.22
N PHE A 44 -15.45 -2.71 1.64
CA PHE A 44 -15.68 -1.66 0.65
C PHE A 44 -15.64 -0.27 1.29
N GLY A 45 -16.12 -0.14 2.52
CA GLY A 45 -16.03 1.11 3.28
C GLY A 45 -14.57 1.51 3.53
N TRP A 46 -13.73 0.55 3.90
CA TRP A 46 -12.30 0.80 4.05
C TRP A 46 -11.67 1.19 2.72
N MET A 47 -12.01 0.50 1.63
CA MET A 47 -11.52 0.85 0.30
C MET A 47 -11.90 2.28 -0.07
N THR A 48 -13.12 2.69 0.24
CA THR A 48 -13.59 4.05 -0.02
C THR A 48 -12.73 5.08 0.72
N LYS A 49 -12.45 4.85 1.99
CA LYS A 49 -11.58 5.74 2.77
C LYS A 49 -10.18 5.80 2.17
N ALA A 50 -9.61 4.64 1.83
CA ALA A 50 -8.28 4.57 1.23
C ALA A 50 -8.26 5.28 -0.12
N ALA A 51 -9.32 5.14 -0.91
CA ALA A 51 -9.43 5.77 -2.22
C ALA A 51 -9.39 7.30 -2.11
N ILE A 52 -9.99 7.87 -1.08
CA ILE A 52 -9.99 9.33 -0.87
C ILE A 52 -8.54 9.82 -0.69
N TRP A 53 -7.74 9.11 0.10
CA TRP A 53 -6.35 9.48 0.32
C TRP A 53 -5.49 9.23 -0.92
N ALA A 54 -5.73 8.11 -1.62
CA ALA A 54 -5.02 7.82 -2.87
C ALA A 54 -5.25 8.93 -3.90
N GLU A 55 -6.48 9.40 -4.00
CA GLU A 55 -6.81 10.49 -4.93
C GLU A 55 -6.20 11.81 -4.47
N LYS A 56 -6.27 12.10 -3.17
CA LYS A 56 -5.71 13.33 -2.61
C LYS A 56 -4.20 13.43 -2.86
N TRP A 57 -3.49 12.32 -2.74
CA TRP A 57 -2.05 12.29 -2.91
C TRP A 57 -1.62 11.92 -4.32
N ASN A 58 -2.58 11.72 -5.22
CA ASN A 58 -2.32 11.32 -6.60
C ASN A 58 -1.39 10.10 -6.68
N HIS A 59 -1.66 9.11 -5.84
CA HIS A 59 -0.90 7.86 -5.79
C HIS A 59 -1.87 6.72 -5.54
N HIS A 60 -2.10 5.89 -6.55
CA HIS A 60 -3.19 4.93 -6.55
C HIS A 60 -2.67 3.50 -6.38
N PRO A 61 -3.35 2.68 -5.56
CA PRO A 61 -2.96 1.29 -5.38
C PRO A 61 -3.39 0.43 -6.56
N GLU A 62 -2.69 -0.68 -6.75
CA GLU A 62 -3.19 -1.80 -7.53
C GLU A 62 -3.88 -2.71 -6.51
N TRP A 63 -5.17 -2.92 -6.64
CA TRP A 63 -5.85 -3.72 -5.63
C TRP A 63 -6.98 -4.55 -6.22
N ARG A 64 -7.37 -5.54 -5.46
CA ARG A 64 -8.41 -6.48 -5.84
C ARG A 64 -9.27 -6.76 -4.61
N ASN A 65 -10.58 -6.76 -4.79
CA ASN A 65 -11.52 -7.05 -3.71
C ASN A 65 -12.36 -8.26 -4.07
N VAL A 66 -12.41 -9.23 -3.17
CA VAL A 66 -13.34 -10.36 -3.24
C VAL A 66 -14.00 -10.47 -1.88
N TYR A 67 -15.28 -10.19 -1.84
CA TYR A 67 -16.10 -10.24 -0.62
C TYR A 67 -15.46 -9.41 0.51
N LYS A 68 -14.97 -10.04 1.56
CA LYS A 68 -14.38 -9.35 2.73
C LYS A 68 -12.86 -9.21 2.64
N THR A 69 -12.26 -9.61 1.56
CA THR A 69 -10.80 -9.63 1.38
C THR A 69 -10.38 -8.57 0.36
N VAL A 70 -9.37 -7.78 0.70
CA VAL A 70 -8.78 -6.80 -0.20
C VAL A 70 -7.28 -7.06 -0.29
N ASP A 71 -6.82 -7.39 -1.49
CA ASP A 71 -5.39 -7.57 -1.76
C ASP A 71 -4.86 -6.27 -2.34
N VAL A 72 -3.82 -5.71 -1.72
CA VAL A 72 -3.25 -4.43 -2.11
C VAL A 72 -1.81 -4.61 -2.55
N VAL A 73 -1.45 -3.97 -3.66
CA VAL A 73 -0.07 -3.85 -4.13
C VAL A 73 0.23 -2.37 -4.30
N LEU A 74 1.36 -1.92 -3.75
CA LEU A 74 1.81 -0.54 -3.89
C LEU A 74 3.17 -0.49 -4.57
N THR A 75 3.27 0.33 -5.58
CA THR A 75 4.52 0.63 -6.29
C THR A 75 4.34 1.98 -6.97
N THR A 76 5.43 2.61 -7.37
CA THR A 76 5.38 3.90 -8.05
C THR A 76 5.81 3.73 -9.49
N HIS A 77 4.86 3.74 -10.41
CA HIS A 77 5.11 3.47 -11.84
C HIS A 77 6.12 4.44 -12.44
N ASP A 78 6.05 5.72 -12.06
CA ASP A 78 6.94 6.75 -12.59
C ASP A 78 8.43 6.46 -12.38
N VAL A 79 8.77 5.69 -11.33
CA VAL A 79 10.15 5.35 -11.02
C VAL A 79 10.42 3.84 -11.12
N ASP A 80 9.42 3.10 -11.60
CA ASP A 80 9.47 1.64 -11.76
C ASP A 80 9.95 0.95 -10.49
N GLY A 81 9.37 1.34 -9.36
CA GLY A 81 9.73 0.77 -8.08
C GLY A 81 9.15 1.54 -6.91
N LEU A 82 9.60 1.19 -5.71
CA LEU A 82 9.11 1.80 -4.48
C LEU A 82 9.64 3.22 -4.29
N SER A 83 8.76 4.09 -3.82
CA SER A 83 9.10 5.45 -3.43
C SER A 83 8.49 5.73 -2.05
N SER A 84 8.76 6.93 -1.52
CA SER A 84 8.17 7.36 -0.25
C SER A 84 6.64 7.42 -0.30
N LEU A 85 6.05 7.59 -1.49
CA LEU A 85 4.60 7.61 -1.66
C LEU A 85 3.97 6.28 -1.28
N ASP A 86 4.63 5.16 -1.59
CA ASP A 86 4.13 3.84 -1.26
C ASP A 86 4.11 3.62 0.24
N ALA A 87 5.17 4.00 0.94
CA ALA A 87 5.23 3.89 2.39
C ALA A 87 4.18 4.78 3.06
N LYS A 88 3.99 5.99 2.54
CA LYS A 88 3.00 6.93 3.05
C LYS A 88 1.59 6.39 2.92
N LEU A 89 1.24 5.85 1.74
CA LEU A 89 -0.08 5.29 1.51
C LEU A 89 -0.30 4.01 2.32
N ALA A 90 0.72 3.16 2.43
CA ALA A 90 0.63 1.94 3.24
C ALA A 90 0.33 2.28 4.71
N ARG A 91 1.03 3.25 5.28
CA ARG A 91 0.78 3.69 6.66
C ARG A 91 -0.64 4.23 6.82
N LYS A 92 -1.12 4.99 5.84
CA LYS A 92 -2.48 5.52 5.88
C LYS A 92 -3.50 4.38 5.82
N MET A 93 -3.31 3.42 4.94
CA MET A 93 -4.20 2.26 4.82
C MET A 93 -4.30 1.50 6.14
N ASP A 94 -3.17 1.29 6.81
CA ASP A 94 -3.14 0.62 8.12
C ASP A 94 -3.90 1.42 9.17
N SER A 95 -3.82 2.74 9.12
CA SER A 95 -4.47 3.62 10.09
C SER A 95 -5.99 3.69 9.93
N LEU A 96 -6.51 3.26 8.80
CA LEU A 96 -7.94 3.35 8.49
C LEU A 96 -8.73 2.09 8.88
N ILE A 97 -8.06 1.09 9.42
CA ILE A 97 -8.69 -0.15 9.87
C ILE A 97 -9.65 0.12 11.04
#